data_89d3f91fccfdbc8fff69a09c1d8193c2
#
_entry.id   89d3f91fccfdbc8fff69a09c1d8193c2
#
_cell.length_a   1.000
_cell.length_b   1.000
_cell.length_c   1.000
_cell.angle_alpha   90.00
_cell.angle_beta   90.00
_cell.angle_gamma   90.00
#
_symmetry.space_group_name_H-M   'P 1'
#
loop_
_entity.id
_entity.type
_entity.pdbx_description
1 polymer ?
#
loop_
_entity_poly.entity_id
_entity_poly.type
_entity_poly.pdbx_seq_one_letter_code
_entity_poly.pdbx_strand_id
1 'polypeptide(L)'
;VLYNEQLKKQAGTDPLTGLWNRRQMMQYITEKHRKEPAMAFTIGMGDIDFFKRINDHWGHDCGDAVLVWITQHMSRELGEHAKLCRWGGEEFIFFFPDMNGDEVCLMLNTLRMKLDNDQFDWRGEWIPVTMTFGVEENDFKSNIDTLLKNVDAKLYMGKEQGREIGRASCRER
;
A
#
# COMPACT_ATOMS: atom_id res chain seq x y z
N VAL A 1 31.68 -3.39 8.07
CA VAL A 1 30.65 -4.12 7.29
C VAL A 1 29.27 -3.96 7.94
N LEU A 2 29.11 -4.33 9.21
CA LEU A 2 27.83 -4.23 9.96
C LEU A 2 27.27 -2.79 10.02
N TYR A 3 28.12 -1.79 10.24
CA TYR A 3 27.71 -0.38 10.31
C TYR A 3 27.16 0.13 8.96
N ASN A 4 27.77 -0.26 7.85
CA ASN A 4 27.32 0.11 6.51
C ASN A 4 26.00 -0.58 6.12
N GLU A 5 25.77 -1.82 6.58
CA GLU A 5 24.50 -2.53 6.36
C GLU A 5 23.37 -1.92 7.18
N GLN A 6 23.64 -1.52 8.42
CA GLN A 6 22.68 -0.79 9.25
C GLN A 6 22.31 0.57 8.66
N LEU A 7 23.29 1.34 8.16
CA LEU A 7 23.06 2.61 7.49
C LEU A 7 22.24 2.44 6.20
N LYS A 8 22.52 1.41 5.40
CA LYS A 8 21.74 1.09 4.19
C LYS A 8 20.31 0.70 4.54
N LYS A 9 20.11 -0.06 5.59
CA LYS A 9 18.78 -0.47 6.08
C LYS A 9 17.99 0.74 6.58
N GLN A 10 18.60 1.61 7.38
CA GLN A 10 17.99 2.87 7.83
C GLN A 10 17.67 3.81 6.67
N ALA A 11 18.51 3.85 5.63
CA ALA A 11 18.28 4.68 4.46
C ALA A 11 17.19 4.15 3.50
N GLY A 12 16.77 2.89 3.64
CA GLY A 12 15.77 2.21 2.80
C GLY A 12 14.40 2.04 3.44
N THR A 13 14.24 2.36 4.73
CA THR A 13 13.00 2.15 5.48
C THR A 13 12.41 3.46 6.00
N ASP A 14 11.09 3.46 6.16
CA ASP A 14 10.36 4.52 6.85
C ASP A 14 10.52 4.36 8.37
N PRO A 15 10.98 5.37 9.11
CA PRO A 15 11.28 5.24 10.53
C PRO A 15 10.05 5.02 11.40
N LEU A 16 8.87 5.49 11.00
CA LEU A 16 7.63 5.32 11.77
C LEU A 16 7.06 3.91 11.63
N THR A 17 6.98 3.41 10.41
CA THR A 17 6.29 2.14 10.10
C THR A 17 7.23 0.95 9.96
N GLY A 18 8.52 1.18 9.71
CA GLY A 18 9.50 0.13 9.41
C GLY A 18 9.36 -0.50 8.01
N LEU A 19 8.36 -0.08 7.24
CA LEU A 19 8.20 -0.49 5.85
C LEU A 19 9.31 0.10 4.97
N TRP A 20 9.46 -0.43 3.77
CA TRP A 20 10.30 0.24 2.79
C TRP A 20 9.83 1.66 2.52
N ASN A 21 10.76 2.55 2.24
CA ASN A 21 10.43 3.87 1.74
C ASN A 21 10.30 3.85 0.20
N ARG A 22 9.82 4.96 -0.37
CA ARG A 22 9.64 5.13 -1.82
C ARG A 22 10.90 4.79 -2.62
N ARG A 23 12.07 5.25 -2.16
CA ARG A 23 13.35 5.02 -2.84
C ARG A 23 13.68 3.53 -2.90
N GLN A 24 13.55 2.80 -1.80
CA GLN A 24 13.83 1.37 -1.74
C GLN A 24 12.88 0.57 -2.64
N MET A 25 11.61 0.90 -2.64
CA MET A 25 10.61 0.24 -3.48
C MET A 25 10.90 0.48 -4.96
N MET A 26 11.20 1.71 -5.37
CA MET A 26 11.53 2.03 -6.77
C MET A 26 12.78 1.32 -7.25
N GLN A 27 13.81 1.28 -6.42
CA GLN A 27 15.04 0.55 -6.74
C GLN A 27 14.76 -0.94 -6.93
N TYR A 28 13.97 -1.54 -6.04
CA TYR A 28 13.60 -2.95 -6.11
C TYR A 28 12.79 -3.27 -7.38
N ILE A 29 11.72 -2.53 -7.65
CA ILE A 29 10.86 -2.78 -8.82
C ILE A 29 11.66 -2.61 -10.12
N THR A 30 12.44 -1.55 -10.23
CA THR A 30 13.25 -1.28 -11.42
C THR A 30 14.29 -2.38 -11.67
N GLU A 31 14.98 -2.82 -10.63
CA GLU A 31 15.97 -3.88 -10.75
C GLU A 31 15.33 -5.24 -11.06
N LYS A 32 14.20 -5.55 -10.40
CA LYS A 32 13.44 -6.78 -10.63
C LYS A 32 12.94 -6.86 -12.06
N HIS A 33 12.31 -5.79 -12.54
CA HIS A 33 11.81 -5.71 -13.91
C HIS A 33 12.93 -5.81 -14.97
N ARG A 34 14.09 -5.22 -14.69
CA ARG A 34 15.28 -5.31 -15.57
C ARG A 34 15.85 -6.74 -15.64
N LYS A 35 15.89 -7.45 -14.50
CA LYS A 35 16.43 -8.82 -14.43
C LYS A 35 15.46 -9.88 -14.96
N GLU A 36 14.19 -9.67 -14.75
CA GLU A 36 13.11 -10.60 -15.06
C GLU A 36 11.99 -9.91 -15.88
N PRO A 37 12.28 -9.48 -17.13
CA PRO A 37 11.33 -8.68 -17.91
C PRO A 37 10.04 -9.41 -18.28
N ALA A 38 10.04 -10.73 -18.24
CA ALA A 38 8.86 -11.58 -18.50
C ALA A 38 8.07 -11.96 -17.23
N MET A 39 8.49 -11.48 -16.06
CA MET A 39 7.82 -11.79 -14.79
C MET A 39 6.46 -11.10 -14.73
N ALA A 40 5.42 -11.89 -14.42
CA ALA A 40 4.11 -11.35 -14.06
C ALA A 40 4.17 -10.69 -12.68
N PHE A 41 3.56 -9.53 -12.51
CA PHE A 41 3.39 -8.88 -11.21
C PHE A 41 2.19 -7.94 -11.23
N THR A 42 1.74 -7.59 -10.06
CA THR A 42 0.68 -6.59 -9.87
C THR A 42 1.14 -5.56 -8.85
N ILE A 43 0.84 -4.30 -9.10
CA ILE A 43 1.07 -3.19 -8.16
C ILE A 43 -0.27 -2.81 -7.54
N GLY A 44 -0.30 -2.77 -6.21
CA GLY A 44 -1.38 -2.17 -5.44
C GLY A 44 -0.96 -0.82 -4.89
N MET A 45 -1.89 0.12 -4.80
CA MET A 45 -1.72 1.39 -4.10
C MET A 45 -2.87 1.59 -3.13
N GLY A 46 -2.57 1.96 -1.90
CA GLY A 46 -3.54 2.21 -0.85
C GLY A 46 -3.37 3.58 -0.23
N ASP A 47 -4.48 4.15 0.21
CA ASP A 47 -4.52 5.44 0.90
C ASP A 47 -5.53 5.37 2.04
N ILE A 48 -5.18 5.94 3.21
CA ILE A 48 -6.04 5.98 4.37
C ILE A 48 -7.15 7.00 4.14
N ASP A 49 -8.40 6.56 4.26
CA ASP A 49 -9.54 7.44 4.07
C ASP A 49 -9.65 8.48 5.20
N PHE A 50 -9.88 9.73 4.81
CA PHE A 50 -10.06 10.85 5.75
C PHE A 50 -8.92 11.05 6.77
N PHE A 51 -7.69 10.69 6.41
CA PHE A 51 -6.54 10.76 7.31
C PHE A 51 -6.31 12.17 7.87
N LYS A 52 -6.49 13.20 7.01
CA LYS A 52 -6.40 14.60 7.47
C LYS A 52 -7.41 14.90 8.59
N ARG A 53 -8.65 14.39 8.50
CA ARG A 53 -9.66 14.56 9.56
C ARG A 53 -9.25 13.88 10.86
N ILE A 54 -8.60 12.72 10.78
CA ILE A 54 -8.06 12.03 11.96
C ILE A 54 -7.03 12.92 12.65
N ASN A 55 -6.05 13.44 11.91
CA ASN A 55 -5.05 14.36 12.45
C ASN A 55 -5.66 15.64 13.03
N ASP A 56 -6.60 16.25 12.30
CA ASP A 56 -7.23 17.51 12.71
C ASP A 56 -8.07 17.35 13.99
N HIS A 57 -8.71 16.19 14.19
CA HIS A 57 -9.59 15.94 15.34
C HIS A 57 -8.87 15.34 16.55
N TRP A 58 -8.00 14.35 16.37
CA TRP A 58 -7.32 13.61 17.45
C TRP A 58 -5.82 13.92 17.58
N GLY A 59 -5.27 14.72 16.67
CA GLY A 59 -3.86 15.12 16.68
C GLY A 59 -2.96 14.19 15.88
N HIS A 60 -1.74 14.66 15.60
CA HIS A 60 -0.75 13.94 14.82
C HIS A 60 -0.27 12.65 15.49
N ASP A 61 -0.23 12.59 16.83
CA ASP A 61 0.11 11.37 17.57
C ASP A 61 -0.89 10.25 17.29
N CYS A 62 -2.18 10.58 17.19
CA CYS A 62 -3.22 9.64 16.78
C CYS A 62 -3.01 9.18 15.33
N GLY A 63 -2.74 10.10 14.41
CA GLY A 63 -2.42 9.78 13.02
C GLY A 63 -1.23 8.84 12.88
N ASP A 64 -0.17 9.07 13.63
CA ASP A 64 1.00 8.20 13.68
C ASP A 64 0.64 6.80 14.21
N ALA A 65 -0.16 6.73 15.25
CA ALA A 65 -0.64 5.45 15.79
C ALA A 65 -1.55 4.70 14.78
N VAL A 66 -2.37 5.40 14.02
CA VAL A 66 -3.17 4.82 12.91
C VAL A 66 -2.26 4.25 11.83
N LEU A 67 -1.22 4.97 11.43
CA LEU A 67 -0.24 4.48 10.44
C LEU A 67 0.45 3.19 10.90
N VAL A 68 0.85 3.12 12.15
CA VAL A 68 1.47 1.91 12.74
C VAL A 68 0.46 0.75 12.80
N TRP A 69 -0.76 1.01 13.24
CA TRP A 69 -1.82 0.01 13.34
C TRP A 69 -2.19 -0.59 11.96
N ILE A 70 -2.35 0.26 10.94
CA ILE A 70 -2.59 -0.18 9.56
C ILE A 70 -1.40 -1.01 9.04
N THR A 71 -0.18 -0.57 9.30
CA THR A 71 1.04 -1.30 8.89
C THR A 71 1.07 -2.71 9.45
N GLN A 72 0.67 -2.90 10.71
CA GLN A 72 0.58 -4.23 11.33
C GLN A 72 -0.43 -5.12 10.61
N HIS A 73 -1.60 -4.59 10.23
CA HIS A 73 -2.62 -5.31 9.45
C HIS A 73 -2.10 -5.66 8.05
N MET A 74 -1.54 -4.71 7.33
CA MET A 74 -0.95 -4.94 6.00
C MET A 74 0.15 -6.00 6.05
N SER A 75 1.04 -5.94 7.02
CA SER A 75 2.15 -6.90 7.16
C SER A 75 1.64 -8.31 7.45
N ARG A 76 0.59 -8.44 8.24
CA ARG A 76 -0.03 -9.72 8.58
C ARG A 76 -0.75 -10.34 7.38
N GLU A 77 -1.51 -9.53 6.64
CA GLU A 77 -2.35 -10.02 5.54
C GLU A 77 -1.60 -10.16 4.21
N LEU A 78 -0.64 -9.29 3.95
CA LEU A 78 0.02 -9.18 2.64
C LEU A 78 1.51 -9.54 2.68
N GLY A 79 2.15 -9.55 3.84
CA GLY A 79 3.61 -9.57 3.97
C GLY A 79 4.30 -10.81 3.41
N GLU A 80 3.61 -11.96 3.31
CA GLU A 80 4.15 -13.17 2.67
C GLU A 80 4.07 -13.12 1.14
N HIS A 81 3.20 -12.28 0.59
CA HIS A 81 2.90 -12.22 -0.84
C HIS A 81 3.40 -10.95 -1.51
N ALA A 82 3.67 -9.90 -0.76
CA ALA A 82 4.02 -8.59 -1.29
C ALA A 82 5.21 -7.95 -0.60
N LYS A 83 5.91 -7.08 -1.34
CA LYS A 83 6.78 -6.06 -0.75
C LYS A 83 5.93 -4.83 -0.44
N LEU A 84 6.06 -4.32 0.79
CA LEU A 84 5.25 -3.22 1.31
C LEU A 84 6.10 -1.96 1.46
N CYS A 85 5.54 -0.83 1.07
CA CYS A 85 6.21 0.46 1.09
C CYS A 85 5.27 1.56 1.58
N ARG A 86 5.76 2.42 2.47
CA ARG A 86 5.14 3.71 2.72
C ARG A 86 5.58 4.69 1.62
N TRP A 87 4.65 5.01 0.72
CA TRP A 87 4.94 5.79 -0.47
C TRP A 87 4.93 7.30 -0.22
N GLY A 88 4.02 7.75 0.60
CA GLY A 88 3.83 9.13 1.03
C GLY A 88 3.35 9.20 2.46
N GLY A 89 2.73 10.30 2.88
CA GLY A 89 2.23 10.51 4.24
C GLY A 89 1.28 9.41 4.70
N GLU A 90 0.21 9.20 3.95
CA GLU A 90 -0.86 8.21 4.19
C GLU A 90 -1.02 7.22 3.05
N GLU A 91 -0.09 7.20 2.10
CA GLU A 91 -0.10 6.39 0.89
C GLU A 91 0.89 5.24 0.99
N PHE A 92 0.47 4.07 0.49
CA PHE A 92 1.23 2.83 0.49
C PHE A 92 1.27 2.22 -0.91
N ILE A 93 2.40 1.61 -1.27
CA ILE A 93 2.57 0.80 -2.48
C ILE A 93 2.85 -0.64 -2.08
N PHE A 94 2.24 -1.57 -2.80
CA PHE A 94 2.41 -3.00 -2.66
C PHE A 94 2.87 -3.59 -3.99
N PHE A 95 3.94 -4.36 -3.96
CA PHE A 95 4.41 -5.09 -5.14
C PHE A 95 4.20 -6.58 -4.93
N PHE A 96 3.35 -7.18 -5.76
CA PHE A 96 2.99 -8.61 -5.72
C PHE A 96 3.63 -9.34 -6.88
N PRO A 97 4.77 -10.06 -6.69
CA PRO A 97 5.36 -10.89 -7.72
C PRO A 97 4.48 -12.10 -8.01
N ASP A 98 4.41 -12.51 -9.28
CA ASP A 98 3.71 -13.71 -9.75
C ASP A 98 2.22 -13.79 -9.38
N MET A 99 1.57 -12.64 -9.18
CA MET A 99 0.14 -12.55 -8.89
C MET A 99 -0.57 -11.67 -9.93
N ASN A 100 -1.78 -12.08 -10.33
CA ASN A 100 -2.64 -11.29 -11.20
C ASN A 100 -3.52 -10.30 -10.42
N GLY A 101 -4.18 -9.39 -11.14
CA GLY A 101 -4.99 -8.35 -10.54
C GLY A 101 -6.18 -8.87 -9.73
N ASP A 102 -6.82 -9.97 -10.14
CA ASP A 102 -7.98 -10.54 -9.46
C ASP A 102 -7.58 -11.15 -8.10
N GLU A 103 -6.46 -11.87 -8.05
CA GLU A 103 -5.89 -12.40 -6.80
C GLU A 103 -5.55 -11.28 -5.82
N VAL A 104 -4.89 -10.22 -6.30
CA VAL A 104 -4.54 -9.06 -5.48
C VAL A 104 -5.78 -8.32 -5.00
N CYS A 105 -6.79 -8.11 -5.84
CA CYS A 105 -8.05 -7.51 -5.44
C CYS A 105 -8.73 -8.29 -4.30
N LEU A 106 -8.73 -9.62 -4.36
CA LEU A 106 -9.30 -10.46 -3.31
C LEU A 106 -8.54 -10.29 -1.98
N MET A 107 -7.21 -10.27 -2.02
CA MET A 107 -6.39 -10.05 -0.82
C MET A 107 -6.62 -8.66 -0.20
N LEU A 108 -6.64 -7.61 -1.02
CA LEU A 108 -6.89 -6.25 -0.55
C LEU A 108 -8.32 -6.08 -0.01
N ASN A 109 -9.30 -6.78 -0.57
CA ASN A 109 -10.65 -6.80 -0.01
C ASN A 109 -10.70 -7.48 1.36
N THR A 110 -9.96 -8.56 1.54
CA THR A 110 -9.84 -9.22 2.85
C THR A 110 -9.20 -8.28 3.88
N LEU A 111 -8.12 -7.58 3.50
CA LEU A 111 -7.50 -6.57 4.36
C LEU A 111 -8.50 -5.47 4.74
N ARG A 112 -9.25 -4.93 3.76
CA ARG A 112 -10.27 -3.90 4.00
C ARG A 112 -11.31 -4.36 5.02
N MET A 113 -11.85 -5.57 4.86
CA MET A 113 -12.84 -6.13 5.78
C MET A 113 -12.28 -6.30 7.19
N LYS A 114 -11.02 -6.67 7.33
CA LYS A 114 -10.36 -6.80 8.64
C LYS A 114 -10.16 -5.45 9.32
N LEU A 115 -9.76 -4.42 8.58
CA LEU A 115 -9.66 -3.06 9.10
C LEU A 115 -11.03 -2.57 9.62
N ASP A 116 -12.11 -2.82 8.86
CA ASP A 116 -13.46 -2.46 9.27
C ASP A 116 -13.91 -3.20 10.55
N ASN A 117 -13.53 -4.47 10.70
CA ASN A 117 -13.96 -5.30 11.83
C ASN A 117 -13.12 -5.06 13.10
N ASP A 118 -11.81 -4.82 12.96
CA ASP A 118 -10.89 -4.79 14.09
C ASP A 118 -10.91 -3.47 14.87
N GLN A 119 -11.52 -2.44 14.37
CA GLN A 119 -11.68 -1.11 14.98
C GLN A 119 -10.42 -0.58 15.69
N PHE A 120 -10.03 0.63 15.40
CA PHE A 120 -8.88 1.26 16.04
C PHE A 120 -9.28 1.97 17.34
N ASP A 121 -8.68 1.57 18.46
CA ASP A 121 -8.88 2.24 19.76
C ASP A 121 -7.81 3.32 19.97
N TRP A 122 -8.26 4.53 20.25
CA TRP A 122 -7.41 5.63 20.66
C TRP A 122 -7.84 6.16 22.01
N ARG A 123 -7.14 5.75 23.07
CA ARG A 123 -7.38 6.19 24.46
C ARG A 123 -8.83 5.96 24.92
N GLY A 124 -9.40 4.83 24.54
CA GLY A 124 -10.76 4.43 24.89
C GLY A 124 -11.84 4.93 23.93
N GLU A 125 -11.47 5.62 22.85
CA GLU A 125 -12.38 6.04 21.78
C GLU A 125 -12.15 5.20 20.53
N TRP A 126 -13.23 4.64 19.98
CA TRP A 126 -13.19 3.87 18.73
C TRP A 126 -13.22 4.80 17.52
N ILE A 127 -12.13 4.77 16.75
CA ILE A 127 -12.01 5.57 15.54
C ILE A 127 -12.16 4.65 14.32
N PRO A 128 -13.13 4.92 13.42
CA PRO A 128 -13.24 4.17 12.17
C PRO A 128 -12.06 4.51 11.26
N VAL A 129 -11.29 3.49 10.87
CA VAL A 129 -10.15 3.62 9.97
C VAL A 129 -10.36 2.70 8.79
N THR A 130 -10.49 3.28 7.60
CA THR A 130 -10.66 2.56 6.34
C THR A 130 -9.61 2.96 5.32
N MET A 131 -9.44 2.14 4.32
CA MET A 131 -8.54 2.39 3.19
C MET A 131 -9.24 2.20 1.86
N THR A 132 -8.85 3.00 0.89
CA THR A 132 -9.17 2.82 -0.53
C THR A 132 -7.95 2.29 -1.26
N PHE A 133 -8.16 1.41 -2.24
CA PHE A 133 -7.09 0.78 -3.01
C PHE A 133 -7.28 0.96 -4.51
N GLY A 134 -6.17 1.01 -5.24
CA GLY A 134 -6.09 0.82 -6.68
C GLY A 134 -5.21 -0.38 -7.00
N VAL A 135 -5.46 -1.04 -8.12
CA VAL A 135 -4.72 -2.24 -8.55
C VAL A 135 -4.38 -2.13 -10.04
N GLU A 136 -3.12 -2.37 -10.38
CA GLU A 136 -2.61 -2.40 -11.75
C GLU A 136 -1.77 -3.63 -12.00
N GLU A 137 -2.22 -4.48 -12.90
CA GLU A 137 -1.47 -5.65 -13.36
C GLU A 137 -0.47 -5.26 -14.45
N ASN A 138 0.73 -5.84 -14.46
CA ASN A 138 1.71 -5.63 -15.51
C ASN A 138 1.18 -6.14 -16.86
N ASP A 139 1.09 -5.24 -17.83
CA ASP A 139 0.65 -5.53 -19.20
C ASP A 139 1.78 -5.95 -20.16
N PHE A 140 3.01 -6.06 -19.65
CA PHE A 140 4.24 -6.37 -20.39
C PHE A 140 4.60 -5.39 -21.52
N LYS A 141 3.95 -4.23 -21.57
CA LYS A 141 4.15 -3.20 -22.60
C LYS A 141 4.50 -1.86 -21.99
N SER A 142 3.88 -1.52 -20.88
CA SER A 142 4.07 -0.25 -20.18
C SER A 142 5.36 -0.28 -19.34
N ASN A 143 6.01 0.87 -19.23
CA ASN A 143 7.11 1.04 -18.27
C ASN A 143 6.57 1.21 -16.84
N ILE A 144 7.45 1.13 -15.86
CA ILE A 144 7.10 1.23 -14.44
C ILE A 144 6.41 2.57 -14.11
N ASP A 145 6.87 3.67 -14.66
CA ASP A 145 6.27 4.99 -14.41
C ASP A 145 4.82 5.07 -14.92
N THR A 146 4.54 4.45 -16.06
CA THR A 146 3.17 4.35 -16.59
C THR A 146 2.29 3.48 -15.70
N LEU A 147 2.77 2.33 -15.24
CA LEU A 147 2.02 1.45 -14.31
C LEU A 147 1.72 2.15 -13.00
N LEU A 148 2.68 2.93 -12.46
CA LEU A 148 2.46 3.72 -11.25
C LEU A 148 1.43 4.83 -11.45
N LYS A 149 1.42 5.52 -12.59
CA LYS A 149 0.38 6.50 -12.93
C LYS A 149 -0.99 5.85 -13.05
N ASN A 150 -1.05 4.67 -13.66
CA ASN A 150 -2.31 3.94 -13.83
C ASN A 150 -2.88 3.49 -12.47
N VAL A 151 -2.07 2.96 -11.57
CA VAL A 151 -2.53 2.54 -10.24
C VAL A 151 -3.01 3.74 -9.41
N ASP A 152 -2.33 4.88 -9.50
CA ASP A 152 -2.76 6.12 -8.85
C ASP A 152 -4.12 6.60 -9.37
N ALA A 153 -4.32 6.59 -10.69
CA ALA A 153 -5.60 6.92 -11.31
C ALA A 153 -6.73 5.98 -10.85
N LYS A 154 -6.46 4.69 -10.71
CA LYS A 154 -7.41 3.70 -10.20
C LYS A 154 -7.74 3.90 -8.73
N LEU A 155 -6.76 4.27 -7.91
CA LEU A 155 -6.99 4.65 -6.52
C LEU A 155 -7.91 5.87 -6.43
N TYR A 156 -7.66 6.90 -7.24
CA TYR A 156 -8.50 8.09 -7.30
C TYR A 156 -9.95 7.75 -7.69
N MET A 157 -10.14 6.92 -8.71
CA MET A 157 -11.47 6.43 -9.08
C MET A 157 -12.17 5.69 -7.95
N GLY A 158 -11.46 4.84 -7.20
CA GLY A 158 -11.98 4.15 -6.02
C GLY A 158 -12.47 5.12 -4.94
N LYS A 159 -11.75 6.22 -4.72
CA LYS A 159 -12.15 7.27 -3.77
C LYS A 159 -13.42 8.02 -4.22
N GLU A 160 -13.56 8.30 -5.51
CA GLU A 160 -14.75 8.96 -6.07
C GLU A 160 -16.00 8.08 -6.02
N GLN A 161 -15.84 6.76 -6.18
CA GLN A 161 -16.94 5.78 -6.23
C GLN A 161 -17.44 5.30 -4.85
N GLY A 162 -17.11 5.98 -3.77
CA GLY A 162 -17.59 5.67 -2.42
C GLY A 162 -16.57 5.04 -1.50
N ARG A 163 -15.26 5.15 -1.82
CA ARG A 163 -14.13 4.67 -0.99
C ARG A 163 -14.19 3.16 -0.71
N GLU A 164 -14.67 2.44 -1.67
CA GLU A 164 -14.52 0.99 -1.77
C GLU A 164 -13.28 0.67 -2.59
N ILE A 165 -12.77 -0.59 -2.50
CA ILE A 165 -11.77 -1.06 -3.46
C ILE A 165 -12.31 -0.72 -4.83
N GLY A 166 -11.50 -0.02 -5.62
CA GLY A 166 -11.88 0.39 -6.95
C GLY A 166 -12.43 -0.77 -7.75
N ARG A 167 -13.74 -0.98 -7.64
CA ARG A 167 -14.50 -1.97 -8.41
C ARG A 167 -14.35 -1.75 -9.91
N ALA A 168 -13.90 -0.56 -10.30
CA ALA A 168 -13.58 -0.24 -11.67
C ALA A 168 -12.38 -1.05 -12.21
N SER A 169 -11.40 -1.42 -11.38
CA SER A 169 -10.26 -2.23 -11.83
C SER A 169 -10.53 -3.74 -11.84
N CYS A 170 -11.50 -4.22 -11.06
CA CYS A 170 -11.85 -5.63 -10.96
C CYS A 170 -13.06 -6.05 -11.80
N ARG A 171 -13.78 -5.12 -12.48
CA ARG A 171 -15.01 -5.41 -13.22
C ARG A 171 -14.93 -5.36 -14.75
N GLU A 172 -13.83 -4.88 -15.30
CA GLU A 172 -13.69 -4.81 -16.76
C GLU A 172 -12.84 -5.96 -17.29
N ARG A 173 -13.40 -7.16 -17.26
CA ARG A 173 -13.07 -8.25 -18.16
C ARG A 173 -14.31 -9.07 -18.48
#